data_b3ed3db8de9b3a19ed4922c50eef9e9d
#
_entry.id   b3ed3db8de9b3a19ed4922c50eef9e9d
#
_cell.length_a   1.000
_cell.length_b   1.000
_cell.length_c   1.000
_cell.angle_alpha   90.00
_cell.angle_beta   90.00
_cell.angle_gamma   90.00
#
_symmetry.space_group_name_H-M   'P 1'
#
loop_
_entity.id
_entity.type
_entity.pdbx_description
1 polymer ?
#
loop_
_entity_poly.entity_id
_entity_poly.type
_entity_poly.pdbx_seq_one_letter_code
_entity_poly.pdbx_strand_id
1 'polypeptide(L)'
;MSAALALALALSAPAPLPGPVFECSFGAKELRVTQEKGALVYRYGTKAKAELRIVADAKSGRVFYHRTLYPRGEDQTLRFVNGDYSYVVFAHWTAPPSNDIEFGVPAAQYGGLIVMRGEAIISTRICKQGGDMVEWPIFKTLPTDADNLTPPV
;
A
#
# COMPACT_ATOMS: atom_id res chain seq x y z
N MET A 1 39.84 12.06 32.21
CA MET A 1 38.48 12.41 31.71
C MET A 1 38.27 11.68 30.41
N SER A 2 37.56 10.56 30.45
CA SER A 2 37.25 9.77 29.22
C SER A 2 35.93 10.21 28.65
N ALA A 3 35.97 10.82 27.48
CA ALA A 3 34.78 11.13 26.74
C ALA A 3 34.28 9.85 26.06
N ALA A 4 33.18 9.31 26.53
CA ALA A 4 32.50 8.21 25.87
C ALA A 4 31.81 8.74 24.60
N LEU A 5 32.35 8.37 23.44
CA LEU A 5 31.72 8.64 22.14
C LEU A 5 30.54 7.69 22.00
N ALA A 6 29.33 8.18 22.25
CA ALA A 6 28.12 7.43 21.97
C ALA A 6 27.92 7.37 20.43
N LEU A 7 28.24 6.21 19.85
CA LEU A 7 27.96 5.92 18.46
C LEU A 7 26.45 5.69 18.31
N ALA A 8 25.72 6.72 17.89
CA ALA A 8 24.31 6.59 17.54
C ALA A 8 24.23 5.77 16.25
N LEU A 9 23.84 4.50 16.36
CA LEU A 9 23.44 3.70 15.21
C LEU A 9 22.16 4.31 14.64
N ALA A 10 22.28 5.06 13.57
CA ALA A 10 21.15 5.48 12.79
C ALA A 10 20.54 4.22 12.13
N LEU A 11 19.37 3.80 12.61
CA LEU A 11 18.57 2.76 11.96
C LEU A 11 18.12 3.29 10.60
N SER A 12 18.86 2.93 9.55
CA SER A 12 18.50 3.25 8.17
C SER A 12 17.27 2.44 7.76
N ALA A 13 16.34 3.07 7.03
CA ALA A 13 15.23 2.35 6.41
C ALA A 13 15.77 1.26 5.46
N PRO A 14 15.04 0.13 5.30
CA PRO A 14 15.42 -0.90 4.34
C PRO A 14 15.57 -0.36 2.93
N ALA A 15 16.51 -0.91 2.16
CA ALA A 15 16.69 -0.55 0.77
C ALA A 15 15.42 -0.84 -0.06
N PRO A 16 15.03 0.05 -0.99
CA PRO A 16 13.88 -0.17 -1.85
C PRO A 16 14.15 -1.32 -2.83
N LEU A 17 13.07 -2.00 -3.22
CA LEU A 17 13.09 -2.89 -4.38
C LEU A 17 13.09 -2.05 -5.68
N PRO A 18 13.47 -2.63 -6.84
CA PRO A 18 13.35 -1.93 -8.11
C PRO A 18 11.89 -1.61 -8.44
N GLY A 19 11.66 -0.43 -9.00
CA GLY A 19 10.34 0.00 -9.45
C GLY A 19 9.45 0.61 -8.37
N PRO A 20 8.19 0.84 -8.68
CA PRO A 20 7.22 1.38 -7.74
C PRO A 20 6.72 0.30 -6.77
N VAL A 21 6.29 0.75 -5.59
CA VAL A 21 5.62 -0.09 -4.59
C VAL A 21 4.24 -0.52 -5.11
N PHE A 22 3.56 0.39 -5.77
CA PHE A 22 2.23 0.18 -6.34
C PHE A 22 1.99 1.11 -7.52
N GLU A 23 1.39 0.60 -8.57
CA GLU A 23 0.91 1.40 -9.71
C GLU A 23 -0.50 0.99 -10.08
N CYS A 24 -1.31 1.98 -10.40
CA CYS A 24 -2.71 1.77 -10.73
C CYS A 24 -3.20 2.85 -11.70
N SER A 25 -3.76 2.44 -12.82
CA SER A 25 -4.44 3.34 -13.75
C SER A 25 -5.95 3.20 -13.61
N PHE A 26 -6.63 4.32 -13.49
CA PHE A 26 -8.09 4.43 -13.51
C PHE A 26 -8.61 4.98 -14.84
N GLY A 27 -7.76 5.06 -15.85
CA GLY A 27 -8.00 5.73 -17.13
C GLY A 27 -7.28 7.07 -17.16
N ALA A 28 -8.02 8.17 -17.01
CA ALA A 28 -7.43 9.52 -17.01
C ALA A 28 -6.59 9.83 -15.76
N LYS A 29 -6.86 9.16 -14.65
CA LYS A 29 -6.14 9.29 -13.38
C LYS A 29 -5.25 8.10 -13.11
N GLU A 30 -4.13 8.36 -12.46
CA GLU A 30 -3.15 7.37 -12.04
C GLU A 30 -2.81 7.52 -10.55
N LEU A 31 -2.57 6.40 -9.93
CA LEU A 31 -2.07 6.31 -8.57
C LEU A 31 -0.71 5.62 -8.61
N ARG A 32 0.25 6.18 -7.93
CA ARG A 32 1.58 5.60 -7.80
C ARG A 32 2.10 5.77 -6.38
N VAL A 33 2.62 4.68 -5.82
CA VAL A 33 3.35 4.69 -4.56
C VAL A 33 4.78 4.28 -4.83
N THR A 34 5.72 5.08 -4.36
CA THR A 34 7.16 4.81 -4.47
C THR A 34 7.82 4.87 -3.10
N GLN A 35 8.96 4.20 -2.95
CA GLN A 35 9.82 4.40 -1.80
C GLN A 35 10.94 5.38 -2.17
N GLU A 36 11.04 6.48 -1.44
CA GLU A 36 12.04 7.53 -1.67
C GLU A 36 12.65 7.96 -0.33
N LYS A 37 13.96 7.90 -0.19
CA LYS A 37 14.69 8.35 1.01
C LYS A 37 14.13 7.80 2.33
N GLY A 38 13.74 6.52 2.34
CA GLY A 38 13.22 5.87 3.54
C GLY A 38 11.74 6.18 3.86
N ALA A 39 11.04 6.86 2.99
CA ALA A 39 9.62 7.15 3.09
C ALA A 39 8.83 6.55 1.94
N LEU A 40 7.54 6.36 2.14
CA LEU A 40 6.61 6.06 1.06
C LEU A 40 6.00 7.37 0.55
N VAL A 41 5.94 7.50 -0.76
CA VAL A 41 5.39 8.67 -1.45
C VAL A 41 4.20 8.24 -2.28
N TYR A 42 3.02 8.69 -1.87
CA TYR A 42 1.76 8.51 -2.57
C TYR A 42 1.55 9.68 -3.54
N ARG A 43 1.26 9.37 -4.79
CA ARG A 43 0.90 10.37 -5.81
C ARG A 43 -0.36 9.93 -6.52
N TYR A 44 -1.30 10.83 -6.63
CA TYR A 44 -2.54 10.65 -7.38
C TYR A 44 -2.77 11.85 -8.29
N GLY A 45 -3.14 11.62 -9.52
CA GLY A 45 -3.41 12.69 -10.48
C GLY A 45 -3.42 12.19 -11.91
N THR A 46 -3.18 13.11 -12.83
CA THR A 46 -2.96 12.79 -14.25
C THR A 46 -1.49 12.45 -14.50
N LYS A 47 -1.16 11.91 -15.69
CA LYS A 47 0.24 11.70 -16.09
C LYS A 47 1.08 12.98 -16.03
N ALA A 48 0.46 14.12 -16.34
CA ALA A 48 1.13 15.41 -16.41
C ALA A 48 1.28 16.09 -15.04
N LYS A 49 0.38 15.82 -14.09
CA LYS A 49 0.32 16.56 -12.82
C LYS A 49 -0.22 15.72 -11.67
N ALA A 50 0.55 15.63 -10.59
CA ALA A 50 0.04 15.11 -9.33
C ALA A 50 -0.93 16.13 -8.69
N GLU A 51 -2.14 15.70 -8.39
CA GLU A 51 -3.17 16.49 -7.70
C GLU A 51 -3.05 16.33 -6.19
N LEU A 52 -2.59 15.16 -5.73
CA LEU A 52 -2.34 14.86 -4.33
C LEU A 52 -1.00 14.13 -4.20
N ARG A 53 -0.19 14.60 -3.25
CA ARG A 53 1.08 13.97 -2.88
C ARG A 53 1.17 13.86 -1.37
N ILE A 54 1.43 12.66 -0.86
CA ILE A 54 1.60 12.40 0.57
C ILE A 54 2.95 11.71 0.75
N VAL A 55 3.77 12.25 1.64
CA VAL A 55 5.04 11.64 2.05
C VAL A 55 4.88 11.16 3.48
N ALA A 56 5.10 9.87 3.72
CA ALA A 56 4.94 9.28 5.04
C ALA A 56 5.97 8.18 5.29
N ASP A 57 6.50 8.15 6.48
CA ASP A 57 7.39 7.10 6.98
C ASP A 57 6.82 6.41 8.23
N ALA A 58 7.56 5.44 8.76
CA ALA A 58 7.15 4.68 9.95
C ALA A 58 6.91 5.54 11.19
N LYS A 59 7.52 6.73 11.27
CA LYS A 59 7.44 7.63 12.43
C LYS A 59 6.41 8.73 12.24
N SER A 60 5.93 8.95 11.03
CA SER A 60 5.02 10.07 10.72
C SER A 60 3.63 9.91 11.30
N GLY A 61 3.19 8.67 11.63
CA GLY A 61 1.81 8.38 12.00
C GLY A 61 0.81 8.55 10.86
N ARG A 62 1.29 8.60 9.61
CA ARG A 62 0.46 8.87 8.43
C ARG A 62 0.45 7.76 7.39
N VAL A 63 1.12 6.65 7.66
CA VAL A 63 1.04 5.44 6.83
C VAL A 63 0.97 4.20 7.71
N PHE A 64 0.08 3.29 7.35
CA PHE A 64 -0.18 2.04 8.07
C PHE A 64 -0.27 0.91 7.06
N TYR A 65 0.20 -0.26 7.45
CA TYR A 65 0.18 -1.44 6.62
C TYR A 65 -0.62 -2.55 7.27
N HIS A 66 -1.37 -3.28 6.46
CA HIS A 66 -2.04 -4.51 6.88
C HIS A 66 -1.93 -5.58 5.80
N ARG A 67 -1.79 -6.83 6.24
CA ARG A 67 -1.76 -8.00 5.39
C ARG A 67 -2.67 -9.07 5.98
N THR A 68 -3.59 -9.57 5.18
CA THR A 68 -4.43 -10.71 5.53
C THR A 68 -4.07 -11.88 4.64
N LEU A 69 -3.76 -13.02 5.27
CA LEU A 69 -3.45 -14.26 4.56
C LEU A 69 -4.68 -15.16 4.55
N TYR A 70 -4.95 -15.71 3.38
CA TYR A 70 -5.94 -16.75 3.16
C TYR A 70 -5.27 -18.03 2.71
N PRO A 71 -5.93 -19.21 2.74
CA PRO A 71 -5.31 -20.47 2.32
C PRO A 71 -4.74 -20.42 0.90
N ARG A 72 -5.26 -19.56 0.02
CA ARG A 72 -4.87 -19.47 -1.38
C ARG A 72 -4.66 -18.06 -1.89
N GLY A 73 -4.47 -17.09 -1.01
CA GLY A 73 -4.31 -15.72 -1.42
C GLY A 73 -4.01 -14.78 -0.27
N GLU A 74 -4.01 -13.52 -0.60
CA GLU A 74 -3.76 -12.46 0.36
C GLU A 74 -4.38 -11.13 -0.05
N ASP A 75 -4.66 -10.33 0.96
CA ASP A 75 -4.94 -8.91 0.82
C ASP A 75 -3.84 -8.10 1.46
N GLN A 76 -3.42 -7.05 0.80
CA GLN A 76 -2.49 -6.07 1.34
C GLN A 76 -3.10 -4.67 1.23
N THR A 77 -2.93 -3.88 2.25
CA THR A 77 -3.36 -2.48 2.27
C THR A 77 -2.26 -1.56 2.79
N LEU A 78 -2.17 -0.39 2.17
CA LEU A 78 -1.41 0.76 2.65
C LEU A 78 -2.38 1.90 2.84
N ARG A 79 -2.57 2.36 4.08
CA ARG A 79 -3.40 3.52 4.38
C ARG A 79 -2.52 4.74 4.56
N PHE A 80 -2.75 5.75 3.73
CA PHE A 80 -2.14 7.08 3.86
C PHE A 80 -3.15 8.04 4.47
N VAL A 81 -2.76 8.71 5.52
CA VAL A 81 -3.62 9.68 6.24
C VAL A 81 -3.21 11.10 5.88
N ASN A 82 -4.18 11.91 5.50
CA ASN A 82 -4.01 13.33 5.23
C ASN A 82 -5.18 14.12 5.83
N GLY A 83 -4.97 14.65 7.04
CA GLY A 83 -6.04 15.31 7.80
C GLY A 83 -7.18 14.33 8.13
N ASP A 84 -8.39 14.69 7.77
CA ASP A 84 -9.59 13.87 8.02
C ASP A 84 -9.77 12.73 7.00
N TYR A 85 -8.94 12.70 5.96
CA TYR A 85 -9.04 11.74 4.88
C TYR A 85 -8.02 10.63 5.02
N SER A 86 -8.42 9.42 4.66
CA SER A 86 -7.57 8.27 4.45
C SER A 86 -7.67 7.78 3.01
N TYR A 87 -6.52 7.47 2.45
CA TYR A 87 -6.37 6.91 1.10
C TYR A 87 -5.79 5.52 1.25
N VAL A 88 -6.65 4.51 1.09
CA VAL A 88 -6.27 3.11 1.29
C VAL A 88 -6.00 2.47 -0.06
N VAL A 89 -4.73 2.27 -0.34
CA VAL A 89 -4.27 1.50 -1.49
C VAL A 89 -4.36 0.03 -1.13
N PHE A 90 -4.98 -0.77 -1.97
CA PHE A 90 -5.13 -2.20 -1.72
C PHE A 90 -4.78 -3.06 -2.93
N ALA A 91 -4.35 -4.27 -2.64
CA ALA A 91 -4.14 -5.33 -3.60
C ALA A 91 -4.72 -6.64 -3.07
N HIS A 92 -5.40 -7.35 -3.94
CA HIS A 92 -5.97 -8.66 -3.69
C HIS A 92 -5.40 -9.68 -4.66
N TRP A 93 -5.04 -10.85 -4.16
CA TRP A 93 -4.59 -11.94 -4.97
C TRP A 93 -5.12 -13.26 -4.44
N THR A 94 -5.62 -14.11 -5.33
CA THR A 94 -5.97 -15.51 -5.03
C THR A 94 -5.46 -16.43 -6.12
N ALA A 95 -4.86 -17.55 -5.71
CA ALA A 95 -4.48 -18.62 -6.63
C ALA A 95 -5.70 -19.46 -7.02
N PRO A 96 -5.72 -20.05 -8.24
CA PRO A 96 -6.73 -21.02 -8.58
C PRO A 96 -6.57 -22.27 -7.70
N PRO A 97 -7.66 -23.00 -7.45
CA PRO A 97 -7.59 -24.32 -6.81
C PRO A 97 -6.68 -25.27 -7.62
N SER A 98 -5.72 -25.92 -6.94
CA SER A 98 -4.67 -26.69 -7.61
C SER A 98 -5.17 -27.95 -8.31
N ASN A 99 -6.37 -28.47 -8.02
CA ASN A 99 -6.88 -29.72 -8.52
C ASN A 99 -8.35 -29.71 -8.93
N ASP A 100 -9.05 -28.59 -8.84
CA ASP A 100 -10.49 -28.55 -9.10
C ASP A 100 -10.84 -27.44 -10.09
N ILE A 101 -10.70 -27.76 -11.34
CA ILE A 101 -11.41 -27.08 -12.43
C ILE A 101 -12.93 -27.13 -12.19
N GLU A 102 -13.40 -28.08 -11.36
CA GLU A 102 -14.82 -28.29 -11.05
C GLU A 102 -15.44 -27.18 -10.19
N PHE A 103 -14.68 -26.45 -9.38
CA PHE A 103 -15.22 -25.38 -8.55
C PHE A 103 -15.12 -23.98 -9.17
N GLY A 104 -14.54 -23.87 -10.37
CA GLY A 104 -14.64 -22.67 -11.20
C GLY A 104 -14.21 -21.35 -10.54
N VAL A 105 -13.38 -21.38 -9.47
CA VAL A 105 -12.86 -20.17 -8.85
C VAL A 105 -11.59 -19.77 -9.60
N PRO A 106 -11.65 -18.78 -10.51
CA PRO A 106 -10.47 -18.35 -11.25
C PRO A 106 -9.47 -17.71 -10.30
N ALA A 107 -8.19 -17.71 -10.69
CA ALA A 107 -7.21 -16.81 -10.10
C ALA A 107 -7.74 -15.38 -10.22
N ALA A 108 -7.75 -14.65 -9.13
CA ALA A 108 -8.11 -13.25 -9.10
C ALA A 108 -6.91 -12.42 -8.70
N GLN A 109 -6.68 -11.33 -9.41
CA GLN A 109 -5.69 -10.33 -9.05
C GLN A 109 -6.26 -8.96 -9.40
N TYR A 110 -6.44 -8.11 -8.41
CA TYR A 110 -6.89 -6.75 -8.61
C TYR A 110 -6.43 -5.86 -7.47
N GLY A 111 -6.41 -4.59 -7.72
CA GLY A 111 -6.10 -3.59 -6.72
C GLY A 111 -6.89 -2.33 -6.96
N GLY A 112 -6.72 -1.36 -6.09
CA GLY A 112 -7.45 -0.12 -6.21
C GLY A 112 -7.19 0.85 -5.07
N LEU A 113 -8.12 1.78 -4.95
CA LEU A 113 -8.11 2.86 -3.98
C LEU A 113 -9.46 2.98 -3.30
N ILE A 114 -9.43 2.99 -1.97
CA ILE A 114 -10.57 3.38 -1.14
C ILE A 114 -10.25 4.74 -0.52
N VAL A 115 -11.13 5.71 -0.71
CA VAL A 115 -11.04 7.01 -0.06
C VAL A 115 -12.04 7.06 1.07
N MET A 116 -11.57 7.42 2.25
CA MET A 116 -12.38 7.53 3.46
C MET A 116 -12.30 8.94 4.04
N ARG A 117 -13.38 9.35 4.69
CA ARG A 117 -13.39 10.50 5.58
C ARG A 117 -13.83 10.03 6.97
N GLY A 118 -12.90 10.05 7.93
CA GLY A 118 -13.12 9.33 9.18
C GLY A 118 -13.36 7.85 8.92
N GLU A 119 -14.45 7.28 9.41
CA GLU A 119 -14.84 5.88 9.18
C GLU A 119 -15.71 5.67 7.93
N ALA A 120 -16.14 6.75 7.28
CA ALA A 120 -17.02 6.67 6.12
C ALA A 120 -16.22 6.44 4.82
N ILE A 121 -16.59 5.41 4.06
CA ILE A 121 -16.08 5.21 2.71
C ILE A 121 -16.79 6.19 1.77
N ILE A 122 -16.00 7.06 1.13
CA ILE A 122 -16.49 8.06 0.17
C ILE A 122 -16.45 7.51 -1.25
N SER A 123 -15.40 6.76 -1.59
CA SER A 123 -15.16 6.26 -2.94
C SER A 123 -14.36 4.97 -2.90
N THR A 124 -14.71 4.06 -3.79
CA THR A 124 -13.93 2.85 -4.07
C THR A 124 -13.72 2.75 -5.57
N ARG A 125 -12.46 2.60 -5.98
CA ARG A 125 -12.09 2.50 -7.39
C ARG A 125 -11.16 1.33 -7.60
N ILE A 126 -11.48 0.51 -8.59
CA ILE A 126 -10.64 -0.62 -9.02
C ILE A 126 -9.75 -0.17 -10.17
N CYS A 127 -8.50 -0.61 -10.14
CA CYS A 127 -7.55 -0.34 -11.22
C CYS A 127 -8.04 -0.95 -12.54
N LYS A 128 -7.96 -0.18 -13.61
CA LYS A 128 -8.13 -0.70 -14.98
C LYS A 128 -6.86 -1.41 -15.45
N GLN A 129 -5.71 -0.95 -14.98
CA GLN A 129 -4.39 -1.54 -15.21
C GLN A 129 -3.55 -1.41 -13.96
N GLY A 130 -2.69 -2.38 -13.69
CA GLY A 130 -1.89 -2.45 -12.48
C GLY A 130 -2.70 -2.96 -11.29
N GLY A 131 -2.35 -2.53 -10.11
CA GLY A 131 -3.02 -2.94 -8.89
C GLY A 131 -2.33 -4.06 -8.14
N ASP A 132 -1.11 -4.41 -8.52
CA ASP A 132 -0.30 -5.41 -7.85
C ASP A 132 0.51 -4.79 -6.73
N MET A 133 0.68 -5.53 -5.66
CA MET A 133 1.55 -5.17 -4.57
C MET A 133 2.29 -6.40 -4.08
N VAL A 134 3.61 -6.36 -4.13
CA VAL A 134 4.45 -7.37 -3.49
C VAL A 134 4.83 -6.89 -2.09
N GLU A 135 5.23 -7.81 -1.23
CA GLU A 135 5.71 -7.43 0.09
C GLU A 135 7.06 -6.71 -0.01
N TRP A 136 7.06 -5.41 0.29
CA TRP A 136 8.27 -4.61 0.33
C TRP A 136 8.94 -4.68 1.70
N PRO A 137 10.28 -4.69 1.78
CA PRO A 137 10.98 -4.72 3.06
C PRO A 137 10.59 -3.61 4.02
N ILE A 138 10.28 -2.40 3.50
CA ILE A 138 9.85 -1.26 4.31
C ILE A 138 8.53 -1.51 5.04
N PHE A 139 7.65 -2.38 4.53
CA PHE A 139 6.35 -2.65 5.17
C PHE A 139 6.50 -3.21 6.59
N LYS A 140 7.59 -3.95 6.86
CA LYS A 140 7.89 -4.48 8.18
C LYS A 140 8.21 -3.41 9.22
N THR A 141 8.54 -2.20 8.78
CA THR A 141 8.83 -1.06 9.65
C THR A 141 7.60 -0.20 9.94
N LEU A 142 6.53 -0.38 9.16
CA LEU A 142 5.32 0.43 9.30
C LEU A 142 4.44 -0.05 10.46
N PRO A 143 3.73 0.86 11.12
CA PRO A 143 2.71 0.46 12.09
C PRO A 143 1.60 -0.34 11.41
N THR A 144 1.08 -1.33 12.12
CA THR A 144 -0.04 -2.13 11.65
C THR A 144 -1.31 -1.29 11.62
N ASP A 145 -2.09 -1.41 10.55
CA ASP A 145 -3.40 -0.80 10.46
C ASP A 145 -4.40 -1.58 11.32
N ALA A 146 -4.92 -0.94 12.37
CA ALA A 146 -5.92 -1.53 13.25
C ALA A 146 -7.30 -1.61 12.58
N ASP A 147 -7.57 -0.73 11.62
CA ASP A 147 -8.83 -0.69 10.86
C ASP A 147 -8.72 -1.63 9.66
N ASN A 148 -8.89 -2.91 9.91
CA ASN A 148 -8.79 -3.94 8.91
C ASN A 148 -9.88 -3.78 7.82
N LEU A 149 -9.56 -2.99 6.80
CA LEU A 149 -10.41 -2.83 5.63
C LEU A 149 -10.22 -4.06 4.72
N THR A 150 -11.30 -4.78 4.53
CA THR A 150 -11.34 -5.84 3.52
C THR A 150 -11.55 -5.18 2.15
N PRO A 151 -10.70 -5.45 1.15
CA PRO A 151 -10.95 -4.98 -0.20
C PRO A 151 -12.32 -5.44 -0.71
N PRO A 152 -12.97 -4.65 -1.56
CA PRO A 152 -14.26 -5.04 -2.14
C PRO A 152 -14.09 -6.30 -3.01
N VAL A 153 -15.03 -7.22 -2.89
CA VAL A 153 -15.08 -8.47 -3.67
C VAL A 153 -15.77 -8.19 -5.00
#